data_79a8e7f263ed01f2447c291f73ce8a4e
#
_entry.id   79a8e7f263ed01f2447c291f73ce8a4e
#
_cell.length_a   1.000
_cell.length_b   1.000
_cell.length_c   1.000
_cell.angle_alpha   90.00
_cell.angle_beta   90.00
_cell.angle_gamma   90.00
#
_symmetry.space_group_name_H-M   'P 1'
#
loop_
_entity.id
_entity.type
_entity.pdbx_description
1 polymer ?
#
loop_
_entity_poly.entity_id
_entity_poly.type
_entity_poly.pdbx_seq_one_letter_code
_entity_poly.pdbx_strand_id
1 'polypeptide(L)'
;MQLTANLNNVPLGNMDSKALGLIVLRERKAQKLRQAELAAAAGVGIRFIVDLEAGKPTLQLEKALHVLATLGCNVTIAPPPGDL
;
A
#
# COMPACT_ATOMS: atom_id res chain seq x y z
N MET A 1 2.51 -11.63 -3.25
CA MET A 1 1.17 -11.16 -3.58
C MET A 1 1.19 -10.36 -4.85
N GLN A 2 0.28 -10.63 -5.73
CA GLN A 2 0.12 -9.85 -6.93
C GLN A 2 -0.93 -8.79 -6.70
N LEU A 3 -0.52 -7.55 -6.72
CA LEU A 3 -1.46 -6.47 -6.47
C LEU A 3 -2.60 -6.46 -7.48
N THR A 4 -2.29 -6.75 -8.73
CA THR A 4 -3.33 -6.76 -9.75
C THR A 4 -4.41 -7.78 -9.47
N ALA A 5 -4.03 -8.96 -9.00
CA ALA A 5 -5.01 -9.99 -8.71
C ALA A 5 -5.90 -9.60 -7.54
N ASN A 6 -5.33 -8.97 -6.54
CA ASN A 6 -6.09 -8.55 -5.37
C ASN A 6 -6.80 -7.25 -5.58
N LEU A 7 -6.38 -6.53 -6.58
CA LEU A 7 -6.93 -5.25 -6.91
C LEU A 7 -7.73 -5.29 -8.16
N ASN A 8 -8.23 -6.44 -8.49
CA ASN A 8 -9.10 -6.53 -9.64
C ASN A 8 -10.32 -5.64 -9.48
N ASN A 9 -10.56 -5.15 -8.29
CA ASN A 9 -11.61 -4.17 -8.05
C ASN A 9 -11.15 -2.75 -8.31
N VAL A 10 -9.85 -2.56 -8.47
CA VAL A 10 -9.29 -1.24 -8.71
C VAL A 10 -8.76 -1.23 -10.13
N PRO A 11 -9.35 -0.42 -11.01
CA PRO A 11 -8.87 -0.37 -12.39
C PRO A 11 -7.40 0.00 -12.44
N LEU A 12 -6.67 -0.65 -13.33
CA LEU A 12 -5.28 -0.34 -13.55
C LEU A 12 -5.15 1.10 -13.97
N GLY A 13 -4.32 1.84 -13.74
CA GLY A 13 -4.21 3.24 -14.08
C GLY A 13 -4.94 4.15 -13.14
N ASN A 14 -5.73 3.59 -12.24
CA ASN A 14 -6.48 4.38 -11.27
C ASN A 14 -5.95 4.16 -9.86
N MET A 15 -4.70 3.80 -9.74
CA MET A 15 -4.09 3.70 -8.43
C MET A 15 -3.98 5.09 -7.83
N ASP A 16 -4.56 5.29 -6.68
CA ASP A 16 -4.49 6.55 -5.97
C ASP A 16 -4.26 6.26 -4.48
N SER A 17 -4.23 7.31 -3.70
CA SER A 17 -3.96 7.17 -2.28
C SER A 17 -5.02 6.36 -1.56
N LYS A 18 -6.27 6.46 -2.00
CA LYS A 18 -7.34 5.66 -1.39
C LYS A 18 -7.18 4.19 -1.70
N ALA A 19 -6.88 3.86 -2.96
CA ALA A 19 -6.67 2.49 -3.36
C ALA A 19 -5.47 1.90 -2.61
N LEU A 20 -4.40 2.66 -2.51
CA LEU A 20 -3.22 2.22 -1.80
C LEU A 20 -3.52 1.97 -0.33
N GLY A 21 -4.23 2.89 0.30
CA GLY A 21 -4.61 2.74 1.70
C GLY A 21 -5.44 1.49 1.95
N LEU A 22 -6.34 1.18 1.02
CA LEU A 22 -7.16 -0.01 1.14
C LEU A 22 -6.34 -1.29 1.02
N ILE A 23 -5.33 -1.30 0.15
CA ILE A 23 -4.42 -2.43 0.05
C ILE A 23 -3.71 -2.66 1.38
N VAL A 24 -3.17 -1.60 1.94
CA VAL A 24 -2.46 -1.71 3.22
C VAL A 24 -3.38 -2.24 4.30
N LEU A 25 -4.58 -1.69 4.38
CA LEU A 25 -5.56 -2.11 5.37
C LEU A 25 -5.87 -3.60 5.24
N ARG A 26 -6.14 -4.05 4.02
CA ARG A 26 -6.52 -5.44 3.78
C ARG A 26 -5.38 -6.40 4.08
N GLU A 27 -4.17 -6.06 3.63
CA GLU A 27 -3.01 -6.91 3.88
C GLU A 27 -2.67 -6.96 5.36
N ARG A 28 -2.75 -5.83 6.02
CA ARG A 28 -2.50 -5.80 7.46
C ARG A 28 -3.46 -6.71 8.20
N LYS A 29 -4.75 -6.59 7.88
CA LYS A 29 -5.77 -7.42 8.55
C LYS A 29 -5.62 -8.90 8.19
N ALA A 30 -5.26 -9.20 6.96
CA ALA A 30 -5.03 -10.57 6.54
C ALA A 30 -3.88 -11.20 7.34
N GLN A 31 -2.90 -10.41 7.71
CA GLN A 31 -1.77 -10.87 8.52
C GLN A 31 -2.04 -10.72 10.02
N LYS A 32 -3.24 -10.29 10.37
CA LYS A 32 -3.68 -10.17 11.77
C LYS A 32 -2.82 -9.21 12.59
N LEU A 33 -2.38 -8.15 11.94
CA LEU A 33 -1.59 -7.12 12.59
C LEU A 33 -2.47 -5.95 12.97
N ARG A 34 -2.19 -5.35 14.11
CA ARG A 34 -2.79 -4.08 14.48
C ARG A 34 -1.98 -2.96 13.82
N GLN A 35 -2.60 -1.78 13.74
CA GLN A 35 -1.89 -0.62 13.17
C GLN A 35 -0.58 -0.33 13.89
N ALA A 36 -0.58 -0.43 15.22
CA ALA A 36 0.63 -0.19 15.99
C ALA A 36 1.71 -1.22 15.70
N GLU A 37 1.31 -2.46 15.48
CA GLU A 37 2.27 -3.52 15.16
C GLU A 37 2.90 -3.31 13.80
N LEU A 38 2.09 -2.94 12.81
CA LEU A 38 2.62 -2.63 11.50
C LEU A 38 3.54 -1.43 11.54
N ALA A 39 3.16 -0.39 12.28
CA ALA A 39 3.99 0.80 12.42
C ALA A 39 5.36 0.45 13.00
N ALA A 40 5.37 -0.35 14.04
CA ALA A 40 6.62 -0.77 14.68
C ALA A 40 7.49 -1.59 13.72
N ALA A 41 6.88 -2.53 13.01
CA ALA A 41 7.61 -3.39 12.08
C ALA A 41 8.19 -2.60 10.92
N ALA A 42 7.47 -1.60 10.43
CA ALA A 42 7.91 -0.79 9.31
C ALA A 42 8.80 0.39 9.73
N GLY A 43 8.95 0.62 11.02
CA GLY A 43 9.78 1.73 11.49
C GLY A 43 9.15 3.10 11.23
N VAL A 44 7.84 3.19 11.23
CA VAL A 44 7.12 4.46 11.05
C VAL A 44 6.21 4.71 12.25
N GLY A 45 5.72 5.93 12.37
CA GLY A 45 4.77 6.24 13.43
C GLY A 45 3.39 5.66 13.14
N ILE A 46 2.65 5.38 14.21
CA ILE A 46 1.30 4.84 14.04
C ILE A 46 0.42 5.82 13.27
N ARG A 47 0.63 7.12 13.46
CA ARG A 47 -0.16 8.13 12.74
C ARG A 47 0.03 8.00 11.24
N PHE A 48 1.24 7.65 10.81
CA PHE A 48 1.49 7.44 9.40
C PHE A 48 0.63 6.29 8.87
N ILE A 49 0.53 5.20 9.62
CA ILE A 49 -0.29 4.07 9.21
C ILE A 49 -1.77 4.47 9.15
N VAL A 50 -2.26 5.18 10.16
CA VAL A 50 -3.65 5.65 10.18
C VAL A 50 -3.96 6.48 8.94
N ASP A 51 -3.09 7.44 8.64
CA ASP A 51 -3.29 8.32 7.50
C ASP A 51 -3.19 7.57 6.18
N LEU A 52 -2.24 6.65 6.07
CA LEU A 52 -2.05 5.84 4.88
C LEU A 52 -3.31 5.01 4.59
N GLU A 53 -3.82 4.33 5.59
CA GLU A 53 -5.00 3.48 5.42
C GLU A 53 -6.26 4.32 5.14
N ALA A 54 -6.29 5.54 5.61
CA ALA A 54 -7.39 6.45 5.34
C ALA A 54 -7.33 7.07 3.93
N GLY A 55 -6.23 6.84 3.21
CA GLY A 55 -6.10 7.36 1.86
C GLY A 55 -5.67 8.81 1.79
N LYS A 56 -4.98 9.29 2.79
CA LYS A 56 -4.52 10.68 2.78
C LYS A 56 -3.59 10.91 1.58
N PRO A 57 -3.84 11.95 0.78
CA PRO A 57 -3.10 12.10 -0.49
C PRO A 57 -1.69 12.66 -0.37
N THR A 58 -1.32 13.23 0.76
CA THR A 58 -0.04 13.92 0.92
C THR A 58 0.89 13.17 1.86
N LEU A 59 1.21 11.93 1.53
CA LEU A 59 2.09 11.11 2.35
C LEU A 59 3.47 11.00 1.73
N GLN A 60 4.45 10.74 2.58
CA GLN A 60 5.80 10.49 2.10
C GLN A 60 5.84 9.15 1.39
N LEU A 61 6.17 9.21 0.11
CA LEU A 61 6.15 8.01 -0.74
C LEU A 61 7.11 6.94 -0.23
N GLU A 62 8.28 7.33 0.18
CA GLU A 62 9.28 6.37 0.63
C GLU A 62 8.80 5.56 1.83
N LYS A 63 8.14 6.23 2.77
CA LYS A 63 7.58 5.53 3.92
C LYS A 63 6.46 4.59 3.52
N ALA A 64 5.62 5.01 2.58
CA ALA A 64 4.54 4.17 2.10
C ALA A 64 5.08 2.92 1.42
N LEU A 65 6.12 3.07 0.59
CA LEU A 65 6.76 1.94 -0.06
C LEU A 65 7.38 0.99 0.97
N HIS A 66 7.93 1.54 2.04
CA HIS A 66 8.52 0.72 3.09
C HIS A 66 7.46 -0.09 3.83
N VAL A 67 6.30 0.51 4.07
CA VAL A 67 5.17 -0.20 4.70
C VAL A 67 4.72 -1.36 3.80
N LEU A 68 4.60 -1.11 2.50
CA LEU A 68 4.22 -2.16 1.56
C LEU A 68 5.22 -3.30 1.57
N ALA A 69 6.51 -2.97 1.57
CA ALA A 69 7.55 -4.00 1.63
C ALA A 69 7.46 -4.80 2.92
N THR A 70 7.19 -4.14 4.03
CA THR A 70 7.03 -4.81 5.33
C THR A 70 5.88 -5.81 5.30
N LEU A 71 4.82 -5.48 4.58
CA LEU A 71 3.68 -6.39 4.40
C LEU A 71 3.93 -7.48 3.37
N GLY A 72 5.05 -7.44 2.67
CA GLY A 72 5.34 -8.41 1.62
C GLY A 72 4.70 -8.08 0.28
N CYS A 73 4.26 -6.84 0.11
CA CYS A 73 3.64 -6.42 -1.13
C CYS A 73 4.69 -5.94 -2.12
N ASN A 74 4.57 -6.40 -3.35
CA ASN A 74 5.43 -5.94 -4.43
C ASN A 74 4.70 -4.89 -5.25
N VAL A 75 5.41 -3.82 -5.57
CA VAL A 75 4.88 -2.76 -6.42
C VAL A 75 5.54 -2.88 -7.78
N THR A 76 4.72 -3.01 -8.80
CA THR A 76 5.20 -3.13 -10.17
C THR A 76 4.54 -2.05 -11.02
N ILE A 77 5.34 -1.36 -11.78
CA ILE A 77 4.85 -0.35 -12.70
C ILE A 77 5.18 -0.83 -14.11
N ALA A 78 4.15 -0.92 -14.93
CA ALA A 78 4.31 -1.35 -16.31
C ALA A 78 4.30 -0.14 -17.22
N PRO A 79 5.27 -0.01 -18.12
CA PRO A 79 5.24 1.10 -19.07
C PRO A 79 4.14 0.89 -20.11
N PRO A 80 3.75 1.94 -20.82
CA PRO A 80 2.74 1.81 -21.85
C PRO A 80 3.20 0.83 -22.92
N PRO A 81 2.26 0.10 -23.52
CA PRO A 81 2.60 -0.85 -24.58
C PRO A 81 3.19 -0.14 -25.81
N GLY A 82 4.16 -0.79 -26.46
CA GLY A 82 4.77 -0.26 -27.66
C GLY A 82 5.67 0.92 -27.44
N ASP A 83 6.07 1.13 -26.24
CA ASP A 83 6.80 2.31 -25.85
C ASP A 83 8.28 2.27 -26.23
N LEU A 84 8.76 1.15 -26.64
CA LEU A 84 10.19 1.03 -26.95
C LEU A 84 10.42 0.68 -28.38
#